data_befe8986db43c7cb44f47e2c06630ee5
#
_entry.id   befe8986db43c7cb44f47e2c06630ee5
#
_cell.length_a   1.000
_cell.length_b   1.000
_cell.length_c   1.000
_cell.angle_alpha   90.00
_cell.angle_beta   90.00
_cell.angle_gamma   90.00
#
_symmetry.space_group_name_H-M   'P 1'
#
loop_
_entity.id
_entity.type
_entity.pdbx_description
1 polymer ?
#
loop_
_entity_poly.entity_id
_entity_poly.type
_entity_poly.pdbx_seq_one_letter_code
_entity_poly.pdbx_strand_id
1 'polypeptide(L)'
;MSRQWILPVGLLVAMACVAPVMAQEAHKPVAQSHPQQAPTPAVEPSAVHAIDLMAQKLRSLKSFTVRADATMEEVLDTGQKVTYGGNVTYKIRAPDKFFAAVDSDRKQRSFYYDGSKFTIYAPRMHYYAQKPLTGTVHQLVATAQEKYGVEMPLADLFYWGTDKAPLSAIESATVIGPARINKVECDHLLMHQSGVDWQVWIARDTLLPQKLVIANLDDPTQPEYVATLTWDTTSPLADSDFSFTPKADDHPIKISERAAPAKEASP
;
A
#
# COMPACT_ATOMS: atom_id res chain seq x y z
N MET A 1 36.94 -30.04 -2.46
CA MET A 1 36.91 -31.18 -3.40
C MET A 1 36.42 -30.66 -4.74
N SER A 2 37.37 -30.51 -5.61
CA SER A 2 37.29 -29.98 -6.98
C SER A 2 36.71 -31.02 -7.94
N ARG A 3 35.89 -30.63 -8.87
CA ARG A 3 35.66 -31.38 -10.11
C ARG A 3 35.55 -30.45 -11.29
N GLN A 4 36.66 -30.27 -11.94
CA GLN A 4 36.81 -29.80 -13.33
C GLN A 4 36.19 -30.83 -14.27
N TRP A 5 35.56 -30.37 -15.35
CA TRP A 5 35.33 -31.16 -16.55
C TRP A 5 35.96 -30.45 -17.77
N ILE A 6 36.77 -31.23 -18.44
CA ILE A 6 37.73 -30.93 -19.51
C ILE A 6 37.03 -31.08 -20.86
N LEU A 7 37.42 -30.23 -21.80
CA LEU A 7 37.17 -30.33 -23.27
C LEU A 7 37.91 -31.52 -23.92
N PRO A 8 37.54 -31.91 -25.11
CA PRO A 8 38.52 -31.97 -26.23
C PRO A 8 37.97 -31.37 -27.56
N VAL A 9 38.68 -30.48 -28.17
CA VAL A 9 39.69 -30.55 -29.25
C VAL A 9 39.31 -31.38 -30.49
N GLY A 10 39.20 -30.66 -31.58
CA GLY A 10 39.85 -30.97 -32.85
C GLY A 10 38.97 -31.44 -34.00
N LEU A 11 38.92 -30.75 -35.09
CA LEU A 11 39.59 -31.17 -36.32
C LEU A 11 39.44 -30.10 -37.43
N LEU A 12 40.58 -29.83 -38.07
CA LEU A 12 40.80 -29.06 -39.28
C LEU A 12 40.32 -29.81 -40.55
N VAL A 13 40.11 -29.06 -41.65
CA VAL A 13 40.36 -29.30 -43.09
C VAL A 13 39.24 -28.59 -43.89
N ALA A 14 39.36 -27.80 -44.87
CA ALA A 14 40.30 -27.53 -45.94
C ALA A 14 39.79 -26.33 -46.78
N MET A 15 40.72 -25.68 -47.35
CA MET A 15 40.72 -24.55 -48.28
C MET A 15 39.99 -24.85 -49.58
N ALA A 16 39.13 -23.93 -50.07
CA ALA A 16 38.84 -23.77 -51.49
C ALA A 16 38.61 -22.27 -51.77
N CYS A 17 39.57 -21.72 -52.56
CA CYS A 17 39.49 -20.38 -53.09
C CYS A 17 38.43 -20.30 -54.19
N VAL A 18 37.48 -19.36 -54.06
CA VAL A 18 36.68 -18.85 -55.18
C VAL A 18 36.67 -17.33 -55.09
N ALA A 19 37.04 -16.69 -56.17
CA ALA A 19 37.23 -15.26 -56.31
C ALA A 19 35.91 -14.44 -56.16
N PRO A 20 35.99 -13.17 -55.76
CA PRO A 20 34.83 -12.38 -55.45
C PRO A 20 34.18 -11.78 -56.70
N VAL A 21 32.87 -12.00 -56.83
CA VAL A 21 31.99 -11.15 -57.65
C VAL A 21 31.63 -9.94 -56.79
N MET A 22 32.07 -8.77 -57.17
CA MET A 22 31.69 -7.49 -56.58
C MET A 22 30.22 -7.20 -56.93
N ALA A 23 29.30 -7.54 -56.06
CA ALA A 23 27.97 -7.02 -56.08
C ALA A 23 27.94 -5.76 -55.18
N GLN A 24 27.76 -4.62 -55.81
CA GLN A 24 27.63 -3.31 -55.19
C GLN A 24 26.23 -3.22 -54.55
N GLU A 25 26.10 -3.60 -53.29
CA GLU A 25 24.88 -3.40 -52.54
C GLU A 25 24.65 -1.90 -52.29
N ALA A 26 23.58 -1.37 -52.88
CA ALA A 26 23.10 -0.03 -52.63
C ALA A 26 22.76 0.10 -51.13
N HIS A 27 23.51 0.92 -50.43
CA HIS A 27 23.21 1.35 -49.08
C HIS A 27 21.84 2.02 -49.07
N LYS A 28 20.82 1.32 -48.56
CA LYS A 28 19.60 1.96 -48.11
C LYS A 28 19.94 2.86 -46.91
N PRO A 29 19.51 4.13 -46.90
CA PRO A 29 19.72 4.98 -45.74
C PRO A 29 19.00 4.33 -44.53
N VAL A 30 19.77 4.00 -43.49
CA VAL A 30 19.25 3.61 -42.20
C VAL A 30 18.45 4.80 -41.70
N ALA A 31 17.11 4.64 -41.60
CA ALA A 31 16.26 5.62 -40.96
C ALA A 31 16.78 5.84 -39.54
N GLN A 32 17.30 7.03 -39.28
CA GLN A 32 17.65 7.46 -37.93
C GLN A 32 16.35 7.41 -37.10
N SER A 33 16.23 6.40 -36.26
CA SER A 33 15.21 6.39 -35.20
C SER A 33 15.50 7.56 -34.30
N HIS A 34 14.69 8.61 -34.41
CA HIS A 34 14.63 9.67 -33.40
C HIS A 34 14.38 8.98 -32.06
N PRO A 35 15.13 9.33 -31.01
CA PRO A 35 14.79 8.84 -29.66
C PRO A 35 13.35 9.29 -29.40
N GLN A 36 12.45 8.31 -29.32
CA GLN A 36 11.06 8.54 -28.97
C GLN A 36 11.08 9.06 -27.54
N GLN A 37 10.87 10.34 -27.37
CA GLN A 37 10.78 10.98 -26.09
C GLN A 37 9.72 10.23 -25.29
N ALA A 38 10.07 9.69 -24.12
CA ALA A 38 9.12 9.01 -23.27
C ALA A 38 7.92 9.93 -23.06
N PRO A 39 6.68 9.43 -23.22
CA PRO A 39 5.50 10.27 -23.06
C PRO A 39 5.55 10.94 -21.68
N THR A 40 5.36 12.24 -21.64
CA THR A 40 5.25 12.98 -20.38
C THR A 40 4.11 12.36 -19.57
N PRO A 41 4.32 12.03 -18.30
CA PRO A 41 3.27 11.53 -17.44
C PRO A 41 2.06 12.46 -17.51
N ALA A 42 0.89 11.93 -17.82
CA ALA A 42 -0.35 12.69 -17.96
C ALA A 42 -1.33 12.27 -16.86
N VAL A 43 -2.12 13.23 -16.41
CA VAL A 43 -3.24 12.96 -15.50
C VAL A 43 -4.47 12.72 -16.36
N GLU A 44 -4.88 11.45 -16.51
CA GLU A 44 -6.11 11.10 -17.21
C GLU A 44 -7.34 11.50 -16.39
N PRO A 45 -8.23 12.36 -16.89
CA PRO A 45 -9.41 12.79 -16.14
C PRO A 45 -10.31 11.63 -15.67
N SER A 46 -10.40 10.56 -16.46
CA SER A 46 -11.14 9.35 -16.12
C SER A 46 -10.59 8.62 -14.91
N ALA A 47 -9.25 8.55 -14.76
CA ALA A 47 -8.61 7.94 -13.60
C ALA A 47 -8.88 8.76 -12.32
N VAL A 48 -8.71 10.08 -12.39
CA VAL A 48 -9.00 10.97 -11.25
C VAL A 48 -10.48 10.90 -10.87
N HIS A 49 -11.38 10.88 -11.85
CA HIS A 49 -12.81 10.75 -11.59
C HIS A 49 -13.16 9.43 -10.89
N ALA A 50 -12.56 8.31 -11.31
CA ALA A 50 -12.76 7.01 -10.65
C ALA A 50 -12.29 7.02 -9.19
N ILE A 51 -11.13 7.64 -8.89
CA ILE A 51 -10.63 7.83 -7.52
C ILE A 51 -11.59 8.70 -6.70
N ASP A 52 -12.09 9.80 -7.27
CA ASP A 52 -13.05 10.67 -6.57
C ASP A 52 -14.34 9.94 -6.22
N LEU A 53 -14.92 9.18 -7.17
CA LEU A 53 -16.10 8.34 -6.90
C LEU A 53 -15.83 7.31 -5.80
N MET A 54 -14.71 6.62 -5.83
CA MET A 54 -14.30 5.70 -4.77
C MET A 54 -14.19 6.41 -3.42
N ALA A 55 -13.53 7.56 -3.38
CA ALA A 55 -13.37 8.36 -2.16
C ALA A 55 -14.71 8.84 -1.60
N GLN A 56 -15.63 9.28 -2.46
CA GLN A 56 -16.99 9.64 -2.07
C GLN A 56 -17.75 8.43 -1.50
N LYS A 57 -17.61 7.25 -2.13
CA LYS A 57 -18.21 6.01 -1.66
C LYS A 57 -17.69 5.65 -0.27
N LEU A 58 -16.39 5.65 -0.05
CA LEU A 58 -15.78 5.35 1.25
C LEU A 58 -16.30 6.31 2.35
N ARG A 59 -16.35 7.60 2.07
CA ARG A 59 -16.90 8.60 3.02
C ARG A 59 -18.40 8.46 3.29
N SER A 60 -19.14 7.86 2.38
CA SER A 60 -20.58 7.63 2.54
C SER A 60 -20.92 6.48 3.49
N LEU A 61 -19.96 5.56 3.72
CA LEU A 61 -20.18 4.39 4.56
C LEU A 61 -20.37 4.80 6.02
N LYS A 62 -21.43 4.30 6.64
CA LYS A 62 -21.75 4.58 8.05
C LYS A 62 -21.37 3.45 8.98
N SER A 63 -21.45 2.21 8.49
CA SER A 63 -21.10 1.02 9.24
C SER A 63 -20.53 -0.02 8.28
N PHE A 64 -19.35 -0.58 8.58
CA PHE A 64 -18.73 -1.59 7.74
C PHE A 64 -17.60 -2.32 8.47
N THR A 65 -17.28 -3.50 7.94
CA THR A 65 -16.03 -4.21 8.21
C THR A 65 -15.22 -4.28 6.93
N VAL A 66 -13.93 -4.01 7.00
CA VAL A 66 -12.98 -4.34 5.93
C VAL A 66 -11.86 -5.22 6.49
N ARG A 67 -11.55 -6.29 5.77
CA ARG A 67 -10.41 -7.16 6.04
C ARG A 67 -9.44 -7.06 4.88
N ALA A 68 -8.17 -7.04 5.21
CA ALA A 68 -7.09 -7.02 4.23
C ALA A 68 -6.11 -8.16 4.52
N ASP A 69 -5.81 -8.93 3.48
CA ASP A 69 -4.63 -9.78 3.45
C ASP A 69 -3.51 -8.94 2.85
N ALA A 70 -2.45 -8.72 3.62
CA ALA A 70 -1.40 -7.77 3.25
C ALA A 70 -0.01 -8.39 3.33
N THR A 71 0.86 -7.91 2.44
CA THR A 71 2.30 -8.13 2.51
C THR A 71 3.03 -6.79 2.49
N MET A 72 4.14 -6.72 3.21
CA MET A 72 4.99 -5.54 3.27
C MET A 72 6.45 -5.97 3.11
N GLU A 73 7.16 -5.28 2.26
CA GLU A 73 8.60 -5.43 2.13
C GLU A 73 9.32 -4.47 3.08
N GLU A 74 10.36 -4.96 3.74
CA GLU A 74 11.28 -4.18 4.56
C GLU A 74 12.69 -4.36 4.01
N VAL A 75 13.42 -3.26 3.90
CA VAL A 75 14.81 -3.26 3.41
C VAL A 75 15.74 -3.37 4.61
N LEU A 76 16.58 -4.40 4.61
CA LEU A 76 17.60 -4.58 5.62
C LEU A 76 18.82 -3.68 5.35
N ASP A 77 19.67 -3.47 6.34
CA ASP A 77 20.95 -2.73 6.21
C ASP A 77 21.85 -3.28 5.10
N THR A 78 21.65 -4.55 4.72
CA THR A 78 22.35 -5.21 3.61
C THR A 78 21.79 -4.85 2.23
N GLY A 79 20.71 -4.10 2.15
CA GLY A 79 19.96 -3.80 0.91
C GLY A 79 19.05 -4.94 0.44
N GLN A 80 18.98 -6.05 1.17
CA GLN A 80 18.06 -7.15 0.85
C GLN A 80 16.65 -6.82 1.33
N LYS A 81 15.64 -7.20 0.53
CA LYS A 81 14.22 -7.07 0.90
C LYS A 81 13.73 -8.33 1.59
N VAL A 82 13.02 -8.16 2.69
CA VAL A 82 12.29 -9.22 3.39
C VAL A 82 10.81 -8.91 3.32
N THR A 83 10.01 -9.90 2.94
CA THR A 83 8.55 -9.78 2.87
C THR A 83 7.92 -10.32 4.14
N TYR A 84 7.08 -9.53 4.78
CA TYR A 84 6.25 -9.91 5.92
C TYR A 84 4.80 -9.99 5.50
N GLY A 85 4.11 -11.06 5.93
CA GLY A 85 2.69 -11.23 5.76
C GLY A 85 1.88 -10.82 6.98
N GLY A 86 0.61 -10.53 6.77
CA GLY A 86 -0.30 -10.24 7.86
C GLY A 86 -1.73 -9.93 7.42
N ASN A 87 -2.60 -9.85 8.42
CA ASN A 87 -4.00 -9.52 8.24
C ASN A 87 -4.32 -8.23 8.98
N VAL A 88 -5.13 -7.39 8.36
CA VAL A 88 -5.67 -6.18 8.98
C VAL A 88 -7.20 -6.26 8.95
N THR A 89 -7.83 -5.96 10.06
CA THR A 89 -9.29 -5.86 10.12
C THR A 89 -9.67 -4.50 10.70
N TYR A 90 -10.54 -3.78 10.00
CA TYR A 90 -11.21 -2.60 10.53
C TYR A 90 -12.70 -2.88 10.67
N LYS A 91 -13.28 -2.43 11.78
CA LYS A 91 -14.71 -2.30 11.98
C LYS A 91 -14.99 -0.85 12.32
N ILE A 92 -15.87 -0.21 11.59
CA ILE A 92 -16.21 1.20 11.78
C ILE A 92 -17.72 1.34 11.83
N ARG A 93 -18.18 2.11 12.81
CA ARG A 93 -19.54 2.61 12.87
C ARG A 93 -19.47 4.10 13.22
N ALA A 94 -19.69 4.91 12.19
CA ALA A 94 -19.62 6.36 12.32
C ALA A 94 -20.70 6.87 13.30
N PRO A 95 -20.45 7.99 14.01
CA PRO A 95 -19.27 8.84 13.83
C PRO A 95 -18.05 8.45 14.69
N ASP A 96 -18.20 7.62 15.73
CA ASP A 96 -17.30 7.53 16.87
C ASP A 96 -17.01 6.10 17.36
N LYS A 97 -17.29 5.09 16.58
CA LYS A 97 -16.98 3.69 16.91
C LYS A 97 -15.95 3.13 15.96
N PHE A 98 -14.85 2.62 16.52
CA PHE A 98 -13.73 2.14 15.74
C PHE A 98 -13.08 0.93 16.42
N PHE A 99 -12.79 -0.08 15.62
CA PHE A 99 -11.93 -1.19 15.97
C PHE A 99 -10.95 -1.42 14.83
N ALA A 100 -9.69 -1.68 15.19
CA ALA A 100 -8.71 -2.18 14.24
C ALA A 100 -7.91 -3.33 14.89
N ALA A 101 -7.61 -4.35 14.11
CA ALA A 101 -6.66 -5.40 14.47
C ALA A 101 -5.64 -5.57 13.37
N VAL A 102 -4.38 -5.65 13.77
CA VAL A 102 -3.23 -5.98 12.91
C VAL A 102 -2.62 -7.24 13.48
N ASP A 103 -2.57 -8.29 12.68
CA ASP A 103 -1.91 -9.55 13.01
C ASP A 103 -0.94 -9.91 11.89
N SER A 104 0.34 -9.82 12.17
CA SER A 104 1.41 -10.04 11.21
C SER A 104 2.53 -10.90 11.81
N ASP A 105 3.46 -11.32 10.96
CA ASP A 105 4.66 -12.07 11.38
C ASP A 105 5.43 -11.34 12.50
N ARG A 106 5.42 -10.01 12.49
CA ARG A 106 6.21 -9.19 13.43
C ARG A 106 5.42 -8.70 14.64
N LYS A 107 4.16 -8.34 14.48
CA LYS A 107 3.39 -7.69 15.53
C LYS A 107 1.92 -8.11 15.54
N GLN A 108 1.35 -8.16 16.73
CA GLN A 108 -0.09 -8.27 16.93
C GLN A 108 -0.55 -7.10 17.78
N ARG A 109 -1.51 -6.33 17.27
CA ARG A 109 -2.07 -5.14 17.94
C ARG A 109 -3.56 -5.03 17.66
N SER A 110 -4.31 -4.62 18.67
CA SER A 110 -5.71 -4.28 18.51
C SER A 110 -5.98 -2.89 19.09
N PHE A 111 -6.83 -2.17 18.43
CA PHE A 111 -7.23 -0.80 18.79
C PHE A 111 -8.74 -0.76 18.93
N TYR A 112 -9.21 -0.23 20.05
CA TYR A 112 -10.63 -0.11 20.33
C TYR A 112 -10.96 1.34 20.64
N TYR A 113 -12.08 1.81 20.12
CA TYR A 113 -12.61 3.13 20.45
C TYR A 113 -14.13 3.09 20.51
N ASP A 114 -14.66 3.41 21.68
CA ASP A 114 -16.08 3.39 21.99
C ASP A 114 -16.75 4.77 21.99
N GLY A 115 -16.05 5.81 21.45
CA GLY A 115 -16.52 7.21 21.46
C GLY A 115 -16.10 8.02 22.70
N SER A 116 -15.58 7.35 23.72
CA SER A 116 -15.15 7.97 24.99
C SER A 116 -13.73 7.59 25.39
N LYS A 117 -13.28 6.42 24.99
CA LYS A 117 -12.03 5.83 25.42
C LYS A 117 -11.34 5.11 24.26
N PHE A 118 -10.08 5.43 24.05
CA PHE A 118 -9.18 4.76 23.12
C PHE A 118 -8.32 3.75 23.87
N THR A 119 -8.28 2.51 23.38
CA THR A 119 -7.48 1.41 23.93
C THR A 119 -6.56 0.85 22.88
N ILE A 120 -5.29 0.67 23.21
CA ILE A 120 -4.30 -0.08 22.45
C ILE A 120 -4.01 -1.37 23.24
N TYR A 121 -4.15 -2.51 22.59
CA TYR A 121 -3.90 -3.81 23.18
C TYR A 121 -2.86 -4.59 22.39
N ALA A 122 -1.91 -5.19 23.09
CA ALA A 122 -0.86 -6.05 22.56
C ALA A 122 -1.07 -7.51 23.01
N PRO A 123 -1.85 -8.32 22.30
CA PRO A 123 -2.25 -9.66 22.74
C PRO A 123 -1.09 -10.60 23.07
N ARG A 124 -0.02 -10.60 22.25
CA ARG A 124 1.16 -11.46 22.48
C ARG A 124 1.93 -11.11 23.77
N MET A 125 1.75 -9.92 24.27
CA MET A 125 2.49 -9.39 25.42
C MET A 125 1.61 -9.22 26.66
N HIS A 126 0.30 -9.39 26.52
CA HIS A 126 -0.69 -9.16 27.55
C HIS A 126 -0.67 -7.73 28.14
N TYR A 127 -0.29 -6.73 27.32
CA TYR A 127 -0.28 -5.33 27.75
C TYR A 127 -1.35 -4.52 27.04
N TYR A 128 -1.98 -3.61 27.77
CA TYR A 128 -2.90 -2.64 27.19
C TYR A 128 -2.66 -1.24 27.76
N ALA A 129 -2.99 -0.23 26.95
CA ALA A 129 -3.01 1.15 27.39
C ALA A 129 -4.35 1.77 27.02
N GLN A 130 -4.89 2.59 27.94
CA GLN A 130 -6.16 3.28 27.73
C GLN A 130 -6.00 4.78 27.94
N LYS A 131 -6.67 5.57 27.11
CA LYS A 131 -6.77 7.04 27.23
C LYS A 131 -8.21 7.48 27.05
N PRO A 132 -8.72 8.38 27.89
CA PRO A 132 -9.93 9.11 27.58
C PRO A 132 -9.71 9.90 26.28
N LEU A 133 -10.61 9.75 25.35
CA LEU A 133 -10.57 10.44 24.07
C LEU A 133 -12.01 10.54 23.56
N THR A 134 -12.43 11.72 23.15
CA THR A 134 -13.72 11.97 22.54
C THR A 134 -13.54 12.55 21.16
N GLY A 135 -14.47 12.32 20.26
CA GLY A 135 -14.43 12.82 18.90
C GLY A 135 -14.83 11.78 17.87
N THR A 136 -14.71 12.14 16.62
CA THR A 136 -15.01 11.25 15.50
C THR A 136 -13.86 10.27 15.21
N VAL A 137 -14.13 9.22 14.43
CA VAL A 137 -13.10 8.28 13.97
C VAL A 137 -11.96 9.01 13.25
N HIS A 138 -12.24 10.04 12.44
CA HIS A 138 -11.20 10.83 11.78
C HIS A 138 -10.29 11.54 12.79
N GLN A 139 -10.86 12.13 13.83
CA GLN A 139 -10.09 12.79 14.89
C GLN A 139 -9.30 11.78 15.71
N LEU A 140 -9.85 10.59 15.97
CA LEU A 140 -9.14 9.49 16.61
C LEU A 140 -7.90 9.09 15.82
N VAL A 141 -8.05 8.77 14.52
CA VAL A 141 -6.94 8.30 13.67
C VAL A 141 -5.84 9.37 13.60
N ALA A 142 -6.21 10.63 13.40
CA ALA A 142 -5.26 11.74 13.43
C ALA A 142 -4.52 11.86 14.77
N THR A 143 -5.25 11.82 15.89
CA THR A 143 -4.65 11.91 17.23
C THR A 143 -3.75 10.71 17.53
N ALA A 144 -4.16 9.50 17.15
CA ALA A 144 -3.38 8.29 17.35
C ALA A 144 -2.04 8.34 16.61
N GLN A 145 -2.04 8.84 15.38
CA GLN A 145 -0.85 9.01 14.57
C GLN A 145 0.05 10.15 15.06
N GLU A 146 -0.51 11.34 15.25
CA GLU A 146 0.25 12.55 15.58
C GLU A 146 0.82 12.54 17.01
N LYS A 147 -0.02 12.17 17.99
CA LYS A 147 0.37 12.22 19.41
C LYS A 147 1.03 10.95 19.91
N TYR A 148 0.61 9.79 19.40
CA TYR A 148 1.08 8.52 19.95
C TYR A 148 1.97 7.74 18.98
N GLY A 149 2.17 8.22 17.74
CA GLY A 149 2.97 7.53 16.73
C GLY A 149 2.37 6.17 16.33
N VAL A 150 1.06 6.02 16.44
CA VAL A 150 0.37 4.79 16.07
C VAL A 150 0.20 4.76 14.56
N GLU A 151 0.92 3.88 13.91
CA GLU A 151 0.75 3.61 12.48
C GLU A 151 -0.41 2.61 12.29
N MET A 152 -1.37 3.01 11.48
CA MET A 152 -2.50 2.18 11.09
C MET A 152 -2.37 1.88 9.59
N PRO A 153 -2.08 0.63 9.20
CA PRO A 153 -2.05 0.26 7.78
C PRO A 153 -3.37 0.63 7.10
N LEU A 154 -3.32 1.08 5.85
CA LEU A 154 -4.52 1.48 5.09
C LEU A 154 -5.29 2.68 5.67
N ALA A 155 -4.72 3.46 6.59
CA ALA A 155 -5.37 4.66 7.13
C ALA A 155 -5.72 5.66 6.01
N ASP A 156 -4.97 5.68 4.92
CA ASP A 156 -5.17 6.54 3.76
C ASP A 156 -6.54 6.31 3.10
N LEU A 157 -7.11 5.10 3.19
CA LEU A 157 -8.47 4.82 2.73
C LEU A 157 -9.52 5.80 3.29
N PHE A 158 -9.27 6.33 4.49
CA PHE A 158 -10.19 7.23 5.18
C PHE A 158 -9.92 8.72 4.88
N TYR A 159 -8.79 9.02 4.25
CA TYR A 159 -8.36 10.39 3.97
C TYR A 159 -8.48 10.80 2.49
N TRP A 160 -8.61 9.86 1.55
CA TRP A 160 -8.68 10.19 0.12
C TRP A 160 -9.77 11.21 -0.21
N GLY A 161 -9.39 12.23 -0.96
CA GLY A 161 -10.26 13.34 -1.32
C GLY A 161 -10.58 14.31 -0.18
N THR A 162 -9.80 14.26 0.92
CA THR A 162 -9.81 15.28 1.98
C THR A 162 -8.54 16.14 1.92
N ASP A 163 -8.47 17.18 2.75
CA ASP A 163 -7.29 18.04 2.83
C ASP A 163 -6.00 17.30 3.21
N LYS A 164 -6.11 16.13 3.85
CA LYS A 164 -4.97 15.27 4.21
C LYS A 164 -4.44 14.42 3.05
N ALA A 165 -5.28 14.11 2.07
CA ALA A 165 -4.91 13.39 0.85
C ALA A 165 -5.65 13.99 -0.36
N PRO A 166 -5.30 15.21 -0.77
CA PRO A 166 -5.99 15.89 -1.85
C PRO A 166 -5.67 15.23 -3.20
N LEU A 167 -6.69 15.07 -4.03
CA LEU A 167 -6.51 14.51 -5.38
C LEU A 167 -5.61 15.36 -6.26
N SER A 168 -5.44 16.63 -5.94
CA SER A 168 -4.51 17.55 -6.63
C SER A 168 -3.03 17.23 -6.40
N ALA A 169 -2.71 16.36 -5.43
CA ALA A 169 -1.35 15.88 -5.23
C ALA A 169 -0.94 14.78 -6.23
N ILE A 170 -1.88 14.27 -7.04
CA ILE A 170 -1.62 13.27 -8.06
C ILE A 170 -0.93 13.96 -9.25
N GLU A 171 0.29 13.54 -9.54
CA GLU A 171 1.14 14.08 -10.62
C GLU A 171 0.94 13.32 -11.93
N SER A 172 0.57 12.05 -11.85
CA SER A 172 0.22 11.21 -13.01
C SER A 172 -0.85 10.21 -12.61
N ALA A 173 -1.82 9.99 -13.50
CA ALA A 173 -2.91 9.04 -13.31
C ALA A 173 -3.28 8.39 -14.63
N THR A 174 -3.37 7.07 -14.65
CA THR A 174 -3.66 6.29 -15.87
C THR A 174 -4.65 5.17 -15.56
N VAL A 175 -5.63 4.98 -16.47
CA VAL A 175 -6.50 3.80 -16.47
C VAL A 175 -5.78 2.66 -17.20
N ILE A 176 -5.35 1.64 -16.46
CA ILE A 176 -4.71 0.45 -17.03
C ILE A 176 -5.73 -0.42 -17.77
N GLY A 177 -6.93 -0.54 -17.20
CA GLY A 177 -8.04 -1.26 -17.84
C GLY A 177 -8.80 -2.20 -16.91
N PRO A 178 -9.65 -3.07 -17.47
CA PRO A 178 -10.43 -4.04 -16.70
C PRO A 178 -9.55 -5.10 -16.06
N ALA A 179 -9.90 -5.46 -14.83
CA ALA A 179 -9.22 -6.51 -14.06
C ALA A 179 -10.23 -7.26 -13.20
N ARG A 180 -9.80 -8.38 -12.61
CA ARG A 180 -10.63 -9.17 -11.70
C ARG A 180 -9.85 -9.53 -10.45
N ILE A 181 -10.38 -9.15 -9.28
CA ILE A 181 -9.84 -9.48 -7.97
C ILE A 181 -10.87 -10.32 -7.22
N ASN A 182 -10.50 -11.54 -6.80
CA ASN A 182 -11.40 -12.45 -6.08
C ASN A 182 -12.79 -12.57 -6.72
N LYS A 183 -12.86 -12.71 -8.06
CA LYS A 183 -14.08 -12.78 -8.87
C LYS A 183 -14.87 -11.48 -8.98
N VAL A 184 -14.40 -10.37 -8.40
CA VAL A 184 -15.00 -9.04 -8.53
C VAL A 184 -14.41 -8.33 -9.74
N GLU A 185 -15.26 -7.84 -10.65
CA GLU A 185 -14.84 -7.02 -11.80
C GLU A 185 -14.42 -5.64 -11.31
N CYS A 186 -13.23 -5.23 -11.70
CA CYS A 186 -12.60 -3.98 -11.27
C CYS A 186 -12.08 -3.17 -12.45
N ASP A 187 -11.93 -1.87 -12.23
CA ASP A 187 -11.07 -1.02 -13.02
C ASP A 187 -9.72 -0.88 -12.28
N HIS A 188 -8.63 -1.14 -13.01
CA HIS A 188 -7.27 -1.03 -12.52
C HIS A 188 -6.71 0.34 -12.90
N LEU A 189 -6.19 1.06 -11.91
CA LEU A 189 -5.65 2.40 -12.02
C LEU A 189 -4.22 2.43 -11.49
N LEU A 190 -3.38 3.23 -12.10
CA LEU A 190 -2.01 3.52 -11.69
C LEU A 190 -1.86 5.02 -11.46
N MET A 191 -1.31 5.40 -10.32
CA MET A 191 -1.06 6.79 -9.93
C MET A 191 0.38 6.98 -9.50
N HIS A 192 0.89 8.18 -9.75
CA HIS A 192 2.17 8.68 -9.27
C HIS A 192 1.98 9.95 -8.46
N GLN A 193 2.66 10.03 -7.34
CA GLN A 193 2.80 11.22 -6.50
C GLN A 193 4.26 11.31 -6.05
N SER A 194 4.68 12.48 -5.56
CA SER A 194 6.04 12.65 -5.04
C SER A 194 6.38 11.58 -4.00
N GLY A 195 7.43 10.80 -4.27
CA GLY A 195 7.92 9.74 -3.39
C GLY A 195 7.13 8.42 -3.42
N VAL A 196 6.04 8.29 -4.20
CA VAL A 196 5.22 7.09 -4.19
C VAL A 196 4.53 6.81 -5.52
N ASP A 197 4.62 5.55 -5.96
CA ASP A 197 3.72 4.97 -6.97
C ASP A 197 2.67 4.10 -6.27
N TRP A 198 1.44 4.20 -6.72
CA TRP A 198 0.40 3.33 -6.18
C TRP A 198 -0.61 2.90 -7.23
N GLN A 199 -1.15 1.73 -7.01
CA GLN A 199 -2.15 1.12 -7.87
C GLN A 199 -3.37 0.77 -7.04
N VAL A 200 -4.55 0.91 -7.64
CA VAL A 200 -5.80 0.52 -7.02
C VAL A 200 -6.69 -0.21 -8.02
N TRP A 201 -7.38 -1.23 -7.53
CA TRP A 201 -8.41 -1.95 -8.24
C TRP A 201 -9.75 -1.61 -7.61
N ILE A 202 -10.59 -0.90 -8.32
CA ILE A 202 -11.89 -0.40 -7.86
C ILE A 202 -12.99 -1.29 -8.43
N ALA A 203 -13.80 -1.90 -7.57
CA ALA A 203 -14.96 -2.67 -7.99
C ALA A 203 -15.96 -1.81 -8.76
N ARG A 204 -16.39 -2.28 -9.92
CA ARG A 204 -17.30 -1.54 -10.80
C ARG A 204 -18.69 -1.35 -10.24
N ASP A 205 -19.17 -2.33 -9.46
CA ASP A 205 -20.52 -2.36 -8.90
C ASP A 205 -20.65 -1.58 -7.60
N THR A 206 -19.62 -1.67 -6.73
CA THR A 206 -19.66 -1.09 -5.38
C THR A 206 -18.84 0.19 -5.22
N LEU A 207 -17.95 0.49 -6.16
CA LEU A 207 -16.94 1.56 -6.09
C LEU A 207 -15.97 1.43 -4.90
N LEU A 208 -15.85 0.22 -4.32
CA LEU A 208 -14.95 -0.04 -3.21
C LEU A 208 -13.61 -0.61 -3.73
N PRO A 209 -12.47 -0.21 -3.15
CA PRO A 209 -11.18 -0.75 -3.53
C PRO A 209 -11.08 -2.23 -3.13
N GLN A 210 -10.60 -3.08 -4.05
CA GLN A 210 -10.44 -4.51 -3.84
C GLN A 210 -8.97 -4.90 -3.65
N LYS A 211 -8.05 -4.10 -4.18
CA LYS A 211 -6.62 -4.30 -4.02
C LYS A 211 -5.89 -2.97 -4.10
N LEU A 212 -4.81 -2.88 -3.34
CA LEU A 212 -3.85 -1.76 -3.35
C LEU A 212 -2.44 -2.32 -3.50
N VAL A 213 -1.61 -1.59 -4.22
CA VAL A 213 -0.16 -1.75 -4.24
C VAL A 213 0.44 -0.36 -4.06
N ILE A 214 1.39 -0.21 -3.15
CA ILE A 214 2.06 1.06 -2.86
C ILE A 214 3.55 0.78 -2.89
N ALA A 215 4.30 1.46 -3.76
CA ALA A 215 5.75 1.38 -3.88
C ALA A 215 6.38 2.68 -3.35
N ASN A 216 7.30 2.56 -2.40
CA ASN A 216 8.06 3.69 -1.87
C ASN A 216 9.22 4.02 -2.82
N LEU A 217 9.18 5.18 -3.46
CA LEU A 217 10.20 5.63 -4.42
C LEU A 217 11.38 6.35 -3.75
N ASP A 218 11.24 6.76 -2.49
CA ASP A 218 12.32 7.39 -1.73
C ASP A 218 13.43 6.39 -1.38
N ASP A 219 13.12 5.08 -1.40
CA ASP A 219 14.10 4.00 -1.26
C ASP A 219 14.47 3.44 -2.64
N PRO A 220 15.78 3.38 -3.00
CA PRO A 220 16.23 2.85 -4.29
C PRO A 220 15.78 1.41 -4.59
N THR A 221 15.48 0.61 -3.57
CA THR A 221 14.99 -0.77 -3.72
C THR A 221 13.48 -0.82 -3.93
N GLN A 222 12.79 0.30 -3.78
CA GLN A 222 11.35 0.46 -3.98
C GLN A 222 10.52 -0.62 -3.27
N PRO A 223 10.58 -0.70 -1.93
CA PRO A 223 9.81 -1.70 -1.20
C PRO A 223 8.32 -1.46 -1.36
N GLU A 224 7.58 -2.57 -1.49
CA GLU A 224 6.14 -2.54 -1.73
C GLU A 224 5.32 -2.94 -0.51
N TYR A 225 4.16 -2.32 -0.42
CA TYR A 225 3.03 -2.75 0.41
C TYR A 225 1.90 -3.18 -0.52
N VAL A 226 1.42 -4.42 -0.36
CA VAL A 226 0.31 -4.97 -1.14
C VAL A 226 -0.81 -5.37 -0.20
N ALA A 227 -2.05 -5.00 -0.49
CA ALA A 227 -3.22 -5.40 0.28
C ALA A 227 -4.37 -5.81 -0.61
N THR A 228 -4.97 -6.98 -0.35
CA THR A 228 -6.22 -7.43 -0.97
C THR A 228 -7.34 -7.29 0.04
N LEU A 229 -8.41 -6.58 -0.34
CA LEU A 229 -9.46 -6.12 0.55
C LEU A 229 -10.75 -6.94 0.37
N THR A 230 -11.42 -7.22 1.49
CA THR A 230 -12.76 -7.81 1.52
C THR A 230 -13.66 -6.94 2.37
N TRP A 231 -14.79 -6.51 1.80
CA TRP A 231 -15.73 -5.58 2.42
C TRP A 231 -17.01 -6.28 2.86
N ASP A 232 -17.47 -5.95 4.05
CA ASP A 232 -18.82 -6.24 4.54
C ASP A 232 -19.46 -4.94 5.00
N THR A 233 -20.43 -4.47 4.22
CA THR A 233 -21.15 -3.21 4.47
C THR A 233 -22.58 -3.44 4.95
N THR A 234 -22.95 -4.70 5.23
CA THR A 234 -24.32 -5.12 5.52
C THR A 234 -24.51 -5.71 6.91
N SER A 235 -23.51 -6.41 7.44
CA SER A 235 -23.58 -7.02 8.76
C SER A 235 -23.62 -5.96 9.86
N PRO A 236 -24.53 -6.09 10.84
CA PRO A 236 -24.60 -5.17 11.96
C PRO A 236 -23.37 -5.29 12.85
N LEU A 237 -22.90 -4.16 13.39
CA LEU A 237 -21.82 -4.09 14.36
C LEU A 237 -22.38 -3.76 15.73
N ALA A 238 -22.07 -4.58 16.74
CA ALA A 238 -22.51 -4.39 18.12
C ALA A 238 -21.57 -3.42 18.87
N ASP A 239 -22.00 -2.84 19.98
CA ASP A 239 -21.15 -1.99 20.83
C ASP A 239 -19.96 -2.75 21.43
N SER A 240 -20.12 -4.05 21.67
CA SER A 240 -19.04 -4.95 22.11
C SER A 240 -17.91 -5.08 21.11
N ASP A 241 -18.14 -4.82 19.82
CA ASP A 241 -17.08 -4.82 18.80
C ASP A 241 -16.05 -3.69 19.01
N PHE A 242 -16.44 -2.64 19.72
CA PHE A 242 -15.65 -1.43 19.92
C PHE A 242 -15.13 -1.26 21.34
N SER A 243 -15.51 -2.17 22.24
CA SER A 243 -15.18 -2.12 23.67
C SER A 243 -14.08 -3.14 24.01
N PHE A 244 -13.13 -2.73 24.83
CA PHE A 244 -12.08 -3.62 25.34
C PHE A 244 -12.35 -3.98 26.79
N THR A 245 -12.36 -5.26 27.09
CA THR A 245 -12.39 -5.81 28.45
C THR A 245 -11.10 -6.58 28.69
N PRO A 246 -10.24 -6.15 29.64
CA PRO A 246 -9.00 -6.86 29.94
C PRO A 246 -9.29 -8.25 30.52
N LYS A 247 -8.45 -9.21 30.19
CA LYS A 247 -8.42 -10.55 30.78
C LYS A 247 -7.67 -10.50 32.12
N ALA A 248 -7.72 -11.59 32.88
CA ALA A 248 -7.10 -11.67 34.20
C ALA A 248 -5.55 -11.53 34.16
N ASP A 249 -4.95 -11.90 33.06
CA ASP A 249 -3.49 -11.85 32.79
C ASP A 249 -3.05 -10.61 31.98
N ASP A 250 -3.96 -9.70 31.66
CA ASP A 250 -3.62 -8.46 30.97
C ASP A 250 -3.15 -7.39 31.95
N HIS A 251 -2.10 -6.68 31.60
CA HIS A 251 -1.47 -5.67 32.44
C HIS A 251 -1.63 -4.25 31.84
N PRO A 252 -2.10 -3.27 32.61
CA PRO A 252 -2.17 -1.90 32.15
C PRO A 252 -0.78 -1.25 32.10
N ILE A 253 -0.51 -0.51 31.01
CA ILE A 253 0.68 0.32 30.85
C ILE A 253 0.29 1.76 30.54
N LYS A 254 1.21 2.69 30.77
CA LYS A 254 1.04 4.08 30.34
C LYS A 254 1.52 4.24 28.88
N ILE A 255 0.73 4.92 28.08
CA ILE A 255 1.16 5.38 26.76
C ILE A 255 1.70 6.81 26.90
N SER A 256 2.91 7.04 26.42
CA SER A 256 3.52 8.36 26.37
C SER A 256 3.19 9.04 25.05
N GLU A 257 3.03 10.35 25.06
CA GLU A 257 2.96 11.12 23.84
C GLU A 257 4.34 11.13 23.17
N ARG A 258 4.36 11.07 21.84
CA ARG A 258 5.58 11.22 21.07
C ARG A 258 6.19 12.60 21.34
N ALA A 259 7.47 12.64 21.65
CA ALA A 259 8.17 13.92 21.74
C ALA A 259 8.02 14.68 20.42
N ALA A 260 7.61 15.94 20.49
CA ALA A 260 7.58 16.79 19.31
C ALA A 260 8.99 16.78 18.65
N PRO A 261 9.08 16.71 17.32
CA PRO A 261 10.37 16.86 16.66
C PRO A 261 10.99 18.17 17.12
N ALA A 262 12.25 18.10 17.57
CA ALA A 262 12.98 19.30 17.96
C ALA A 262 12.90 20.27 16.77
N LYS A 263 12.39 21.50 17.00
CA LYS A 263 12.51 22.56 16.01
C LYS A 263 13.99 22.70 15.73
N GLU A 264 14.42 22.35 14.52
CA GLU A 264 15.74 22.75 14.04
C GLU A 264 15.82 24.26 14.22
N ALA A 265 16.72 24.68 15.10
CA ALA A 265 17.08 26.08 15.23
C ALA A 265 17.72 26.49 13.89
N SER A 266 16.99 27.27 13.11
CA SER A 266 17.56 27.91 11.94
C SER A 266 18.78 28.74 12.38
N PRO A 267 19.89 28.63 11.62
CA PRO A 267 21.10 29.38 11.88
C PRO A 267 20.91 30.90 11.69
#